data_83e69f432300c60fd7991c23d27801fd
#
_entry.id   83e69f432300c60fd7991c23d27801fd
#
_cell.length_a   1.000
_cell.length_b   1.000
_cell.length_c   1.000
_cell.angle_alpha   90.00
_cell.angle_beta   90.00
_cell.angle_gamma   90.00
#
_symmetry.space_group_name_H-M   'P 1'
#
loop_
_entity.id
_entity.type
_entity.pdbx_description
1 polymer ?
#
loop_
_entity_poly.entity_id
_entity_poly.type
_entity_poly.pdbx_seq_one_letter_code
_entity_poly.pdbx_strand_id
1 'polypeptide(L)'
;QIPGLDTTTPEGEEFAKRVMLMRYVPVAGPNEGSSEFIWGMLDIAPDMDNASIPHYVITDQNGILRGGWGWISPTLYTVEHFLTANGKVPSEDENFPSEENWFKSAGLNNPDIVNLYVNREPRFYAYIGFDGDEYSPVIKNGAPLILDMKNSQENGYNPNFGANNQSQTGFLNKKMVHPNVRYTGIDGNNNLALGYDHPFPLFRVADLYLM
;
A
#
# COMPACT_ATOMS: atom_id res chain seq x y z
N GLN A 1 -5.87 -8.76 2.62
CA GLN A 1 -6.09 -9.42 3.92
C GLN A 1 -5.22 -8.75 4.98
N ILE A 2 -5.77 -8.47 6.19
CA ILE A 2 -5.00 -7.86 7.29
C ILE A 2 -4.40 -8.98 8.13
N PRO A 3 -3.06 -8.99 8.32
CA PRO A 3 -2.40 -10.07 9.05
C PRO A 3 -2.91 -10.25 10.48
N GLY A 4 -3.27 -11.48 10.83
CA GLY A 4 -3.75 -11.84 12.17
C GLY A 4 -5.18 -11.38 12.51
N LEU A 5 -5.88 -10.72 11.56
CA LEU A 5 -7.24 -10.24 11.77
C LEU A 5 -8.26 -11.29 11.29
N ASP A 6 -9.18 -11.66 12.17
CA ASP A 6 -10.35 -12.46 11.83
C ASP A 6 -11.51 -11.54 11.41
N THR A 7 -11.70 -11.39 10.10
CA THR A 7 -12.76 -10.56 9.51
C THR A 7 -14.14 -11.20 9.57
N THR A 8 -14.28 -12.41 10.12
CA THR A 8 -15.57 -13.05 10.34
C THR A 8 -16.25 -12.58 11.63
N THR A 9 -15.49 -11.91 12.51
CA THR A 9 -16.02 -11.28 13.72
C THR A 9 -16.48 -9.86 13.44
N PRO A 10 -17.50 -9.35 14.17
CA PRO A 10 -17.96 -7.97 14.01
C PRO A 10 -16.84 -6.92 14.21
N GLU A 11 -15.97 -7.14 15.18
CA GLU A 11 -14.84 -6.27 15.49
C GLU A 11 -13.81 -6.26 14.35
N GLY A 12 -13.51 -7.43 13.79
CA GLY A 12 -12.59 -7.57 12.67
C GLY A 12 -13.16 -6.98 11.39
N GLU A 13 -14.46 -7.15 11.12
CA GLU A 13 -15.13 -6.52 9.99
C GLU A 13 -15.10 -4.98 10.12
N GLU A 14 -15.39 -4.44 11.29
CA GLU A 14 -15.34 -3.00 11.54
C GLU A 14 -13.91 -2.45 11.39
N PHE A 15 -12.91 -3.17 11.87
CA PHE A 15 -11.51 -2.79 11.68
C PHE A 15 -11.14 -2.74 10.19
N ALA A 16 -11.52 -3.75 9.41
CA ALA A 16 -11.27 -3.79 7.98
C ALA A 16 -11.97 -2.64 7.24
N LYS A 17 -13.20 -2.30 7.62
CA LYS A 17 -13.91 -1.11 7.11
C LYS A 17 -13.16 0.19 7.40
N ARG A 18 -12.61 0.35 8.60
CA ARG A 18 -11.79 1.53 8.95
C ARG A 18 -10.54 1.62 8.10
N VAL A 19 -9.85 0.51 7.86
CA VAL A 19 -8.69 0.48 6.96
C VAL A 19 -9.08 0.96 5.56
N MET A 20 -10.19 0.47 5.01
CA MET A 20 -10.67 0.90 3.69
C MET A 20 -11.05 2.38 3.67
N LEU A 21 -11.76 2.87 4.68
CA LEU A 21 -12.09 4.30 4.79
C LEU A 21 -10.83 5.17 4.81
N MET A 22 -9.80 4.78 5.58
CA MET A 22 -8.53 5.49 5.62
C MET A 22 -7.84 5.50 4.26
N ARG A 23 -7.98 4.47 3.44
CA ARG A 23 -7.44 4.46 2.07
C ARG A 23 -8.14 5.45 1.14
N TYR A 24 -9.45 5.64 1.29
CA TYR A 24 -10.21 6.60 0.47
C TYR A 24 -9.94 8.06 0.85
N VAL A 25 -9.80 8.36 2.13
CA VAL A 25 -9.65 9.74 2.63
C VAL A 25 -8.60 10.58 1.88
N PRO A 26 -7.39 10.09 1.57
CA PRO A 26 -6.38 10.90 0.88
C PRO A 26 -6.58 11.03 -0.63
N VAL A 27 -7.44 10.23 -1.25
CA VAL A 27 -7.52 10.12 -2.71
C VAL A 27 -8.92 10.23 -3.30
N ALA A 28 -9.98 10.08 -2.50
CA ALA A 28 -11.35 10.19 -2.98
C ALA A 28 -11.68 11.63 -3.38
N GLY A 29 -12.28 11.78 -4.56
CA GLY A 29 -12.72 13.05 -5.08
C GLY A 29 -14.17 13.41 -4.74
N PRO A 30 -14.62 14.61 -5.14
CA PRO A 30 -16.01 15.07 -4.93
C PRO A 30 -17.05 14.12 -5.54
N ASN A 31 -16.73 13.52 -6.67
CA ASN A 31 -17.64 12.60 -7.38
C ASN A 31 -17.85 11.28 -6.61
N GLU A 32 -17.02 10.98 -5.63
CA GLU A 32 -17.13 9.82 -4.75
C GLU A 32 -17.75 10.17 -3.39
N GLY A 33 -18.27 11.39 -3.26
CA GLY A 33 -18.91 11.88 -2.03
C GLY A 33 -17.90 12.26 -0.94
N SER A 34 -16.65 12.52 -1.30
CA SER A 34 -15.65 12.99 -0.33
C SER A 34 -16.00 14.38 0.17
N SER A 35 -16.28 14.50 1.48
CA SER A 35 -16.42 15.77 2.16
C SER A 35 -15.08 16.41 2.57
N GLU A 36 -14.00 15.67 2.45
CA GLU A 36 -12.65 16.10 2.79
C GLU A 36 -11.98 16.91 1.69
N PHE A 37 -12.36 16.69 0.42
CA PHE A 37 -11.72 17.32 -0.72
C PHE A 37 -12.17 18.78 -0.88
N ILE A 38 -11.25 19.72 -0.84
CA ILE A 38 -11.49 21.16 -1.11
C ILE A 38 -10.89 21.54 -2.45
N TRP A 39 -9.62 21.23 -2.67
CA TRP A 39 -8.89 21.57 -3.87
C TRP A 39 -7.78 20.57 -4.18
N GLY A 40 -7.56 20.29 -5.46
CA GLY A 40 -6.55 19.35 -5.91
C GLY A 40 -6.18 19.51 -7.37
N MET A 41 -5.22 18.72 -7.79
CA MET A 41 -4.78 18.61 -9.18
C MET A 41 -5.51 17.45 -9.85
N LEU A 42 -5.89 17.66 -11.12
CA LEU A 42 -6.32 16.63 -12.03
C LEU A 42 -5.12 16.18 -12.88
N ASP A 43 -5.20 15.00 -13.47
CA ASP A 43 -4.25 14.46 -14.45
C ASP A 43 -2.83 14.11 -13.91
N ILE A 44 -2.56 14.22 -12.61
CA ILE A 44 -1.28 13.79 -12.02
C ILE A 44 -1.37 12.40 -11.34
N ALA A 45 -2.57 11.92 -11.09
CA ALA A 45 -2.78 10.67 -10.39
C ALA A 45 -2.12 9.47 -11.08
N PRO A 46 -2.17 9.29 -12.41
CA PRO A 46 -1.52 8.16 -13.07
C PRO A 46 -0.01 8.08 -12.81
N ASP A 47 0.68 9.21 -12.76
CA ASP A 47 2.13 9.24 -12.47
C ASP A 47 2.41 8.87 -11.01
N MET A 48 1.59 9.37 -10.08
CA MET A 48 1.71 9.06 -8.66
C MET A 48 1.35 7.60 -8.36
N ASP A 49 0.32 7.07 -9.03
CA ASP A 49 -0.06 5.67 -8.94
C ASP A 49 1.07 4.77 -9.45
N ASN A 50 1.61 5.04 -10.64
CA ASN A 50 2.74 4.29 -11.19
C ASN A 50 3.97 4.34 -10.30
N ALA A 51 4.28 5.50 -9.72
CA ALA A 51 5.41 5.68 -8.81
C ALA A 51 5.24 4.91 -7.49
N SER A 52 4.01 4.67 -7.07
CA SER A 52 3.66 4.02 -5.79
C SER A 52 3.38 2.51 -5.92
N ILE A 53 2.75 2.09 -7.05
CA ILE A 53 2.42 0.70 -7.30
C ILE A 53 3.70 -0.13 -7.42
N PRO A 54 3.76 -1.32 -6.80
CA PRO A 54 4.94 -2.16 -6.84
C PRO A 54 5.32 -2.57 -8.25
N HIS A 55 6.62 -2.68 -8.48
CA HIS A 55 7.10 -3.36 -9.68
C HIS A 55 6.58 -4.80 -9.69
N TYR A 56 6.03 -5.21 -10.81
CA TYR A 56 5.61 -6.60 -11.01
C TYR A 56 5.68 -6.98 -12.49
N VAL A 57 5.76 -8.28 -12.73
CA VAL A 57 5.87 -8.85 -14.06
C VAL A 57 4.56 -9.53 -14.42
N ILE A 58 3.98 -9.15 -15.56
CA ILE A 58 2.83 -9.83 -16.15
C ILE A 58 3.28 -10.44 -17.48
N THR A 59 2.92 -11.69 -17.71
CA THR A 59 3.07 -12.31 -19.04
C THR A 59 1.73 -12.21 -19.77
N ASP A 60 1.71 -11.49 -20.87
CA ASP A 60 0.57 -11.40 -21.77
C ASP A 60 0.83 -12.20 -23.06
N GLN A 61 -0.14 -12.16 -24.02
CA GLN A 61 -0.02 -12.85 -25.31
C GLN A 61 1.09 -12.26 -26.21
N ASN A 62 1.65 -11.12 -25.89
CA ASN A 62 2.70 -10.45 -26.66
C ASN A 62 4.08 -10.53 -25.97
N GLY A 63 4.15 -11.16 -24.80
CA GLY A 63 5.39 -11.32 -24.04
C GLY A 63 5.30 -10.89 -22.59
N ILE A 64 6.44 -10.55 -22.02
CA ILE A 64 6.54 -10.13 -20.63
C ILE A 64 6.34 -8.63 -20.53
N LEU A 65 5.32 -8.21 -19.80
CA LEU A 65 5.04 -6.83 -19.45
C LEU A 65 5.54 -6.55 -18.04
N ARG A 66 6.14 -5.39 -17.87
CA ARG A 66 6.59 -4.90 -16.57
C ARG A 66 5.91 -3.57 -16.28
N GLY A 67 5.46 -3.39 -15.05
CA GLY A 67 4.79 -2.16 -14.66
C GLY A 67 4.93 -1.88 -13.19
N GLY A 68 4.50 -0.68 -12.83
CA GLY A 68 4.73 -0.15 -11.50
C GLY A 68 6.20 0.21 -11.27
N TRP A 69 6.45 1.22 -10.49
CA TRP A 69 7.81 1.67 -10.21
C TRP A 69 8.19 1.45 -8.76
N GLY A 70 7.23 1.50 -7.82
CA GLY A 70 7.43 1.24 -6.40
C GLY A 70 8.49 2.10 -5.72
N TRP A 71 8.88 3.22 -6.32
CA TRP A 71 10.00 4.05 -5.85
C TRP A 71 9.61 5.06 -4.77
N ILE A 72 8.33 5.39 -4.65
CA ILE A 72 7.84 6.14 -3.49
C ILE A 72 7.67 5.14 -2.32
N SER A 73 8.73 4.97 -1.58
CA SER A 73 8.84 3.95 -0.53
C SER A 73 9.04 4.60 0.84
N PRO A 74 8.21 4.27 1.84
CA PRO A 74 8.41 4.73 3.20
C PRO A 74 9.68 4.11 3.80
N THR A 75 10.36 4.87 4.64
CA THR A 75 11.52 4.38 5.39
C THR A 75 11.07 3.50 6.57
N LEU A 76 11.96 2.67 7.11
CA LEU A 76 11.69 1.92 8.34
C LEU A 76 11.31 2.87 9.47
N TYR A 77 11.98 4.01 9.60
CA TYR A 77 11.64 5.05 10.57
C TYR A 77 10.16 5.47 10.47
N THR A 78 9.63 5.68 9.27
CA THR A 78 8.21 5.98 9.07
C THR A 78 7.31 4.82 9.52
N VAL A 79 7.69 3.59 9.20
CA VAL A 79 6.95 2.38 9.55
C VAL A 79 6.88 2.18 11.07
N GLU A 80 7.98 2.43 11.78
CA GLU A 80 8.08 2.33 13.24
C GLU A 80 7.20 3.35 13.97
N HIS A 81 6.92 4.50 13.34
CA HIS A 81 6.13 5.58 13.95
C HIS A 81 4.61 5.44 13.74
N PHE A 82 4.15 4.47 12.97
CA PHE A 82 2.74 4.08 13.04
C PHE A 82 2.47 3.38 14.38
N LEU A 83 1.29 3.61 14.93
CA LEU A 83 0.97 3.09 16.26
C LEU A 83 0.61 1.59 16.23
N THR A 84 0.77 0.94 17.36
CA THR A 84 0.19 -0.37 17.63
C THR A 84 -1.33 -0.26 17.81
N ALA A 85 -2.02 -1.39 17.89
CA ALA A 85 -3.45 -1.43 18.23
C ALA A 85 -3.75 -0.83 19.62
N ASN A 86 -2.73 -0.72 20.50
CA ASN A 86 -2.84 -0.09 21.81
C ASN A 86 -2.62 1.43 21.78
N GLY A 87 -2.39 2.03 20.60
CA GLY A 87 -2.18 3.46 20.45
C GLY A 87 -0.81 3.96 20.90
N LYS A 88 0.18 3.08 20.97
CA LYS A 88 1.57 3.39 21.34
C LYS A 88 2.53 3.18 20.17
N VAL A 89 3.65 3.85 20.17
CA VAL A 89 4.76 3.51 19.26
C VAL A 89 5.25 2.09 19.59
N PRO A 90 5.57 1.23 18.60
CA PRO A 90 5.98 -0.15 18.83
C PRO A 90 7.07 -0.35 19.89
N SER A 91 8.10 0.51 19.91
CA SER A 91 9.20 0.45 20.89
C SER A 91 8.78 0.85 22.32
N GLU A 92 7.64 1.49 22.48
CA GLU A 92 7.11 1.96 23.77
C GLU A 92 5.93 1.11 24.27
N ASP A 93 5.49 0.12 23.49
CA ASP A 93 4.37 -0.74 23.83
C ASP A 93 4.86 -2.06 24.43
N GLU A 94 4.70 -2.21 25.74
CA GLU A 94 5.09 -3.41 26.50
C GLU A 94 4.40 -4.69 26.01
N ASN A 95 3.24 -4.57 25.34
CA ASN A 95 2.49 -5.69 24.78
C ASN A 95 2.85 -5.98 23.31
N PHE A 96 3.77 -5.19 22.73
CA PHE A 96 4.27 -5.42 21.39
C PHE A 96 5.62 -6.13 21.45
N PRO A 97 5.97 -6.98 20.47
CA PRO A 97 7.28 -7.64 20.45
C PRO A 97 8.44 -6.65 20.53
N SER A 98 9.49 -6.99 21.28
CA SER A 98 10.72 -6.17 21.36
C SER A 98 11.40 -6.04 19.99
N GLU A 99 12.18 -4.99 19.80
CA GLU A 99 12.83 -4.65 18.50
C GLU A 99 13.63 -5.81 17.90
N GLU A 100 14.32 -6.59 18.73
CA GLU A 100 15.07 -7.79 18.30
C GLU A 100 14.18 -8.90 17.72
N ASN A 101 12.87 -8.83 17.95
CA ASN A 101 11.86 -9.79 17.49
C ASN A 101 11.00 -9.25 16.34
N TRP A 102 11.12 -7.98 15.96
CA TRP A 102 10.24 -7.37 14.95
C TRP A 102 10.25 -8.10 13.60
N PHE A 103 11.41 -8.54 13.15
CA PHE A 103 11.57 -9.21 11.86
C PHE A 103 11.52 -10.75 11.95
N LYS A 104 11.17 -11.30 13.10
CA LYS A 104 10.88 -12.73 13.24
C LYS A 104 9.45 -13.01 12.75
N SER A 105 9.25 -14.21 12.19
CA SER A 105 7.92 -14.63 11.74
C SER A 105 6.88 -14.46 12.86
N ALA A 106 5.72 -13.95 12.49
CA ALA A 106 4.58 -13.81 13.40
C ALA A 106 3.84 -15.13 13.67
N GLY A 107 4.28 -16.25 13.07
CA GLY A 107 3.66 -17.56 13.26
C GLY A 107 2.29 -17.71 12.58
N LEU A 108 1.98 -16.83 11.61
CA LEU A 108 0.75 -16.90 10.82
C LEU A 108 0.92 -17.86 9.63
N ASN A 109 -0.19 -18.16 8.94
CA ASN A 109 -0.20 -19.04 7.76
C ASN A 109 0.74 -18.56 6.65
N ASN A 110 0.91 -17.24 6.49
CA ASN A 110 1.93 -16.69 5.62
C ASN A 110 3.22 -16.43 6.43
N PRO A 111 4.32 -17.18 6.18
CA PRO A 111 5.58 -17.06 6.93
C PRO A 111 6.32 -15.74 6.68
N ASP A 112 5.98 -15.01 5.62
CA ASP A 112 6.58 -13.72 5.29
C ASP A 112 6.07 -12.60 6.17
N ILE A 113 4.93 -12.81 6.85
CA ILE A 113 4.42 -11.88 7.83
C ILE A 113 5.28 -11.94 9.09
N VAL A 114 5.91 -10.81 9.40
CA VAL A 114 6.73 -10.65 10.61
C VAL A 114 5.96 -9.91 11.71
N ASN A 115 6.46 -10.02 12.93
CA ASN A 115 5.82 -9.42 14.11
C ASN A 115 5.55 -7.91 13.97
N LEU A 116 6.44 -7.19 13.29
CA LEU A 116 6.29 -5.74 13.07
C LEU A 116 5.00 -5.37 12.32
N TYR A 117 4.42 -6.30 11.55
CA TYR A 117 3.24 -6.06 10.70
C TYR A 117 1.91 -6.42 11.36
N VAL A 118 1.93 -7.03 12.55
CA VAL A 118 0.73 -7.51 13.24
C VAL A 118 0.34 -6.55 14.37
N ASN A 119 -0.95 -6.48 14.69
CA ASN A 119 -1.47 -5.64 15.77
C ASN A 119 -1.11 -4.15 15.65
N ARG A 120 -1.24 -3.62 14.43
CA ARG A 120 -1.01 -2.20 14.14
C ARG A 120 -2.34 -1.44 13.99
N GLU A 121 -2.27 -0.12 14.10
CA GLU A 121 -3.41 0.76 13.85
C GLU A 121 -3.94 0.67 12.40
N PRO A 122 -5.21 1.05 12.13
CA PRO A 122 -5.78 0.99 10.77
C PRO A 122 -4.99 1.76 9.71
N ARG A 123 -4.36 2.90 10.07
CA ARG A 123 -3.56 3.72 9.14
C ARG A 123 -2.32 2.99 8.63
N PHE A 124 -1.72 2.12 9.45
CA PHE A 124 -0.60 1.30 9.01
C PHE A 124 -1.00 0.44 7.81
N TYR A 125 -2.05 -0.35 7.95
CA TYR A 125 -2.53 -1.24 6.87
C TYR A 125 -3.10 -0.47 5.68
N ALA A 126 -3.62 0.74 5.90
CA ALA A 126 -4.13 1.58 4.84
C ALA A 126 -3.02 2.21 3.98
N TYR A 127 -1.88 2.56 4.58
CA TYR A 127 -0.89 3.41 3.93
C TYR A 127 0.43 2.73 3.61
N ILE A 128 0.74 1.60 4.25
CA ILE A 128 2.00 0.88 4.09
C ILE A 128 1.74 -0.48 3.41
N GLY A 129 2.49 -0.74 2.33
CA GLY A 129 2.63 -2.07 1.75
C GLY A 129 3.90 -2.72 2.28
N PHE A 130 3.84 -3.99 2.65
CA PHE A 130 4.92 -4.76 3.23
C PHE A 130 4.94 -6.19 2.69
N ASP A 131 5.99 -6.94 2.93
CA ASP A 131 6.15 -8.32 2.46
C ASP A 131 5.01 -9.22 2.94
N GLY A 132 4.38 -9.94 2.01
CA GLY A 132 3.20 -10.76 2.27
C GLY A 132 1.85 -10.02 2.34
N ASP A 133 1.86 -8.68 2.20
CA ASP A 133 0.62 -7.88 2.19
C ASP A 133 -0.12 -8.01 0.86
N GLU A 134 -1.44 -7.94 0.91
CA GLU A 134 -2.28 -7.78 -0.27
C GLU A 134 -2.27 -6.32 -0.71
N TYR A 135 -1.58 -6.03 -1.81
CA TYR A 135 -1.55 -4.68 -2.40
C TYR A 135 -2.80 -4.46 -3.26
N SER A 136 -3.96 -4.44 -2.62
CA SER A 136 -5.20 -4.02 -3.26
C SER A 136 -5.11 -2.52 -3.60
N PRO A 137 -5.52 -2.08 -4.75
CA PRO A 137 -6.45 -2.70 -5.68
C PRO A 137 -5.81 -3.42 -6.87
N VAL A 138 -4.51 -3.48 -6.94
CA VAL A 138 -3.82 -4.06 -8.09
C VAL A 138 -4.17 -5.53 -8.24
N ILE A 139 -4.62 -5.90 -9.42
CA ILE A 139 -4.99 -7.27 -9.77
C ILE A 139 -3.94 -7.83 -10.73
N LYS A 140 -3.32 -8.93 -10.34
CA LYS A 140 -2.38 -9.69 -11.18
C LYS A 140 -3.00 -11.05 -11.53
N ASN A 141 -3.13 -11.34 -12.82
CA ASN A 141 -3.70 -12.61 -13.29
C ASN A 141 -5.07 -12.97 -12.70
N GLY A 142 -5.94 -11.96 -12.51
CA GLY A 142 -7.30 -12.15 -11.98
C GLY A 142 -7.40 -12.26 -10.46
N ALA A 143 -6.30 -12.14 -9.72
CA ALA A 143 -6.27 -12.15 -8.26
C ALA A 143 -5.59 -10.88 -7.72
N PRO A 144 -5.89 -10.46 -6.47
CA PRO A 144 -5.15 -9.39 -5.82
C PRO A 144 -3.65 -9.70 -5.77
N LEU A 145 -2.82 -8.67 -6.01
CA LEU A 145 -1.37 -8.78 -5.91
C LEU A 145 -0.97 -8.98 -4.45
N ILE A 146 -0.34 -10.10 -4.16
CA ILE A 146 0.35 -10.32 -2.89
C ILE A 146 1.81 -9.90 -3.07
N LEU A 147 2.31 -9.05 -2.19
CA LEU A 147 3.68 -8.57 -2.25
C LEU A 147 4.66 -9.66 -1.86
N ASP A 148 5.67 -9.86 -2.70
CA ASP A 148 6.82 -10.74 -2.45
C ASP A 148 8.09 -9.89 -2.54
N MET A 149 8.37 -9.17 -1.45
CA MET A 149 9.46 -8.19 -1.37
C MET A 149 10.84 -8.84 -1.26
N LYS A 150 10.91 -10.16 -1.04
CA LYS A 150 12.15 -10.93 -1.02
C LYS A 150 12.52 -11.49 -2.39
N ASN A 151 11.59 -11.53 -3.31
CA ASN A 151 11.78 -12.09 -4.64
C ASN A 151 12.16 -10.99 -5.64
N SER A 152 13.42 -10.99 -6.06
CA SER A 152 13.96 -10.03 -7.02
C SER A 152 13.35 -10.11 -8.43
N GLN A 153 12.59 -11.17 -8.74
CA GLN A 153 11.85 -11.30 -10.00
C GLN A 153 10.41 -10.78 -9.90
N GLU A 154 9.94 -10.50 -8.70
CA GLU A 154 8.61 -9.97 -8.42
C GLU A 154 8.70 -8.53 -7.89
N ASN A 155 8.52 -8.31 -6.60
CA ASN A 155 8.46 -6.97 -6.01
C ASN A 155 9.75 -6.60 -5.24
N GLY A 156 10.65 -7.55 -5.03
CA GLY A 156 11.89 -7.37 -4.28
C GLY A 156 12.95 -6.59 -5.03
N TYR A 157 13.97 -6.17 -4.30
CA TYR A 157 15.11 -5.45 -4.85
C TYR A 157 15.85 -6.31 -5.89
N ASN A 158 16.09 -5.75 -7.07
CA ASN A 158 16.85 -6.38 -8.15
C ASN A 158 17.89 -5.38 -8.67
N PRO A 159 19.20 -5.67 -8.52
CA PRO A 159 20.26 -4.76 -8.96
C PRO A 159 20.30 -4.54 -10.49
N ASN A 160 19.64 -5.39 -11.27
CA ASN A 160 19.53 -5.24 -12.72
C ASN A 160 18.39 -4.33 -13.16
N PHE A 161 17.52 -3.94 -12.24
CA PHE A 161 16.50 -2.92 -12.48
C PHE A 161 17.08 -1.54 -12.14
N GLY A 162 16.62 -0.52 -12.83
CA GLY A 162 17.00 0.86 -12.46
C GLY A 162 16.56 1.17 -11.03
N ALA A 163 17.32 2.01 -10.34
CA ALA A 163 17.03 2.40 -8.96
C ALA A 163 15.62 2.99 -8.77
N ASN A 164 15.03 3.50 -9.85
CA ASN A 164 13.72 4.13 -9.87
C ASN A 164 12.55 3.15 -10.10
N ASN A 165 12.82 1.84 -10.27
CA ASN A 165 11.80 0.88 -10.70
C ASN A 165 11.52 -0.17 -9.62
N GLN A 166 11.82 0.13 -8.37
CA GLN A 166 11.67 -0.80 -7.26
C GLN A 166 11.74 -0.08 -5.91
N SER A 167 11.15 -0.70 -4.89
CA SER A 167 11.32 -0.22 -3.53
C SER A 167 12.76 -0.34 -3.06
N GLN A 168 13.29 0.75 -2.49
CA GLN A 168 14.63 0.77 -1.90
C GLN A 168 14.63 0.39 -0.41
N THR A 169 13.45 0.27 0.20
CA THR A 169 13.30 0.12 1.66
C THR A 169 12.64 -1.19 2.06
N GLY A 170 12.11 -1.96 1.10
CA GLY A 170 11.30 -3.15 1.38
C GLY A 170 9.85 -2.83 1.77
N PHE A 171 9.46 -1.55 1.73
CA PHE A 171 8.10 -1.08 1.96
C PHE A 171 7.58 -0.32 0.74
N LEU A 172 6.26 -0.20 0.63
CA LEU A 172 5.60 0.49 -0.46
C LEU A 172 4.58 1.50 0.07
N ASN A 173 4.38 2.57 -0.68
CA ASN A 173 3.35 3.55 -0.37
C ASN A 173 2.00 3.11 -0.95
N LYS A 174 0.99 2.99 -0.09
CA LYS A 174 -0.42 2.75 -0.48
C LYS A 174 -1.28 4.01 -0.40
N LYS A 175 -0.81 5.03 0.33
CA LYS A 175 -1.60 6.23 0.65
C LYS A 175 -1.99 7.04 -0.60
N MET A 176 -1.14 7.03 -1.63
CA MET A 176 -1.36 7.81 -2.85
C MET A 176 -2.07 7.04 -3.95
N VAL A 177 -2.38 5.76 -3.73
CA VAL A 177 -3.02 4.90 -4.73
C VAL A 177 -4.48 4.73 -4.39
N HIS A 178 -5.34 5.16 -5.32
CA HIS A 178 -6.78 5.05 -5.12
C HIS A 178 -7.22 3.57 -5.11
N PRO A 179 -8.11 3.15 -4.19
CA PRO A 179 -8.57 1.75 -4.11
C PRO A 179 -9.24 1.19 -5.37
N ASN A 180 -9.69 2.04 -6.28
CA ASN A 180 -10.33 1.63 -7.53
C ASN A 180 -9.37 1.56 -8.73
N VAL A 181 -8.10 1.91 -8.57
CA VAL A 181 -7.09 1.74 -9.64
C VAL A 181 -7.04 0.28 -10.07
N ARG A 182 -7.04 0.05 -11.37
CA ARG A 182 -6.96 -1.29 -11.97
C ARG A 182 -6.06 -1.26 -13.19
N TYR A 183 -5.41 -2.37 -13.43
CA TYR A 183 -4.72 -2.60 -14.70
C TYR A 183 -5.75 -2.75 -15.83
N THR A 184 -5.62 -1.94 -16.87
CA THR A 184 -6.55 -1.92 -18.03
C THR A 184 -5.89 -2.32 -19.35
N GLY A 185 -4.58 -2.48 -19.38
CA GLY A 185 -3.84 -2.82 -20.60
C GLY A 185 -2.44 -2.22 -20.60
N ILE A 186 -1.95 -1.91 -21.79
CA ILE A 186 -0.67 -1.26 -22.04
C ILE A 186 -0.92 0.05 -22.75
N ASP A 187 -0.29 1.12 -22.31
CA ASP A 187 -0.29 2.38 -23.02
C ASP A 187 0.60 2.35 -24.28
N GLY A 188 0.56 3.42 -25.07
CA GLY A 188 1.36 3.55 -26.29
C GLY A 188 2.88 3.54 -26.06
N ASN A 189 3.36 3.60 -24.82
CA ASN A 189 4.75 3.59 -24.41
C ASN A 189 5.19 2.27 -23.76
N ASN A 190 4.36 1.22 -23.83
CA ASN A 190 4.55 -0.07 -23.19
C ASN A 190 4.54 -0.06 -21.65
N ASN A 191 3.93 0.95 -21.03
CA ASN A 191 3.68 0.96 -19.60
C ASN A 191 2.32 0.33 -19.28
N LEU A 192 2.15 -0.10 -18.03
CA LEU A 192 0.85 -0.53 -17.55
C LEU A 192 -0.11 0.66 -17.54
N ALA A 193 -1.20 0.54 -18.29
CA ALA A 193 -2.28 1.52 -18.22
C ALA A 193 -3.11 1.27 -16.97
N LEU A 194 -3.22 2.28 -16.12
CA LEU A 194 -4.00 2.26 -14.89
C LEU A 194 -5.32 3.00 -15.11
N GLY A 195 -6.40 2.26 -15.11
CA GLY A 195 -7.72 2.77 -15.48
C GLY A 195 -8.53 3.26 -14.29
N TYR A 196 -8.09 4.28 -13.62
CA TYR A 196 -8.92 5.06 -12.70
C TYR A 196 -8.34 6.45 -12.52
N ASP A 197 -9.06 7.44 -12.99
CA ASP A 197 -8.68 8.83 -12.80
C ASP A 197 -9.25 9.35 -11.49
N HIS A 198 -8.40 9.89 -10.65
CA HIS A 198 -8.78 10.49 -9.37
C HIS A 198 -7.99 11.78 -9.12
N PRO A 199 -8.54 12.74 -8.39
CA PRO A 199 -7.80 13.95 -8.08
C PRO A 199 -6.68 13.66 -7.07
N PHE A 200 -5.58 14.40 -7.21
CA PHE A 200 -4.56 14.48 -6.18
C PHE A 200 -4.89 15.65 -5.24
N PRO A 201 -5.35 15.42 -4.01
CA PRO A 201 -5.77 16.49 -3.12
C PRO A 201 -4.58 17.31 -2.63
N LEU A 202 -4.64 18.63 -2.85
CA LEU A 202 -3.67 19.59 -2.34
C LEU A 202 -4.14 20.26 -1.05
N PHE A 203 -5.46 20.39 -0.87
CA PHE A 203 -6.07 21.00 0.30
C PHE A 203 -7.37 20.29 0.66
N ARG A 204 -7.49 19.90 1.93
CA ARG A 204 -8.60 19.13 2.47
C ARG A 204 -9.19 19.82 3.70
N VAL A 205 -10.39 19.43 4.08
CA VAL A 205 -11.06 19.95 5.28
C VAL A 205 -10.21 19.74 6.54
N ALA A 206 -9.54 18.58 6.65
CA ALA A 206 -8.62 18.30 7.77
C ALA A 206 -7.52 19.37 7.91
N ASP A 207 -7.02 19.93 6.81
CA ASP A 207 -5.99 20.96 6.84
C ASP A 207 -6.49 22.25 7.49
N LEU A 208 -7.79 22.57 7.32
CA LEU A 208 -8.43 23.73 8.01
C LEU A 208 -8.51 23.55 9.52
N TYR A 209 -8.72 22.32 9.99
CA TYR A 209 -8.79 22.04 11.43
C TYR A 209 -7.41 21.98 12.10
N LEU A 210 -6.34 21.78 11.31
CA LEU A 210 -4.97 21.70 11.81
C LEU A 210 -4.23 23.05 11.78
N MET A 211 -4.81 24.06 11.14
CA MET A 211 -4.31 25.46 11.09
C MET A 211 -4.73 26.26 12.30
#